data_825ddd9bf596319b305c3296e5df4f01
#
_entry.id   825ddd9bf596319b305c3296e5df4f01
#
_cell.length_a   1.000
_cell.length_b   1.000
_cell.length_c   1.000
_cell.angle_alpha   90.00
_cell.angle_beta   90.00
_cell.angle_gamma   90.00
#
_symmetry.space_group_name_H-M   'P 1'
#
loop_
_entity.id
_entity.type
_entity.pdbx_description
1 polymer ?
#
loop_
_entity_poly.entity_id
_entity_poly.type
_entity_poly.pdbx_seq_one_letter_code
_entity_poly.pdbx_strand_id
1 'polypeptide(L)'
;MSKARVERNVYRGPANPALGGVSLVFPVRNESFMIEMTLRNYLSELQARIPDFELIVAEDGSTDDTKAVLERLEKELPIRLFISGEPKGYQKAVIDAVSQAEKEWVFVVDSDYQFAAIDFWRLEPMRDSYDVILGMKAPRKDPWYRVWLSWGYNFLLRWFFAVPYRDMDTGFRLVRRKALAELMPEVRHMTFFTAEFVVRAHYAGYKIVEVPVPHYERKIGATSIFFISSLFGICFRQFLGMINMKREFVQRGLKERAADTVTS
;
A
#
# COMPACT_ATOMS: atom_id res chain seq x y z
N MET A 1 -9.29 3.60 -28.58
CA MET A 1 -10.48 3.63 -27.70
C MET A 1 -10.28 4.73 -26.67
N SER A 2 -11.23 5.67 -26.63
CA SER A 2 -11.12 7.03 -26.08
C SER A 2 -10.85 7.09 -24.56
N LYS A 3 -9.97 8.03 -24.12
CA LYS A 3 -9.72 8.45 -22.74
C LYS A 3 -11.02 8.72 -21.93
N ALA A 4 -12.09 9.08 -22.60
CA ALA A 4 -13.39 9.40 -22.02
C ALA A 4 -14.18 8.21 -21.44
N ARG A 5 -13.77 6.95 -21.68
CA ARG A 5 -14.52 5.78 -21.22
C ARG A 5 -14.07 5.25 -19.85
N VAL A 6 -12.85 5.62 -19.38
CA VAL A 6 -12.32 5.20 -18.07
C VAL A 6 -12.88 6.07 -16.92
N GLU A 7 -13.23 7.32 -17.23
CA GLU A 7 -13.74 8.28 -16.23
C GLU A 7 -15.22 8.09 -15.85
N ARG A 8 -15.99 7.32 -16.62
CA ARG A 8 -17.47 7.29 -16.51
C ARG A 8 -18.02 6.49 -15.33
N ASN A 9 -17.20 5.76 -14.56
CA ASN A 9 -17.68 4.89 -13.48
C ASN A 9 -17.03 5.17 -12.10
N VAL A 10 -16.58 6.40 -11.84
CA VAL A 10 -16.14 6.77 -10.49
C VAL A 10 -17.38 7.18 -9.68
N TYR A 11 -17.62 6.46 -8.58
CA TYR A 11 -18.67 6.83 -7.62
C TYR A 11 -18.42 8.25 -7.10
N ARG A 12 -19.43 9.12 -7.15
CA ARG A 12 -19.32 10.54 -6.76
C ARG A 12 -20.16 10.92 -5.54
N GLY A 13 -20.80 9.94 -4.92
CA GLY A 13 -21.56 10.13 -3.68
C GLY A 13 -20.67 10.28 -2.45
N PRO A 14 -21.23 10.56 -1.27
CA PRO A 14 -20.50 10.45 0.00
C PRO A 14 -20.13 9.00 0.27
N ALA A 15 -19.06 8.79 1.06
CA ALA A 15 -18.74 7.45 1.55
C ALA A 15 -19.93 6.90 2.38
N ASN A 16 -20.12 5.58 2.30
CA ASN A 16 -21.14 4.94 3.14
C ASN A 16 -20.67 4.96 4.62
N PRO A 17 -21.32 5.73 5.51
CA PRO A 17 -20.88 5.85 6.90
C PRO A 17 -21.00 4.53 7.68
N ALA A 18 -21.87 3.62 7.24
CA ALA A 18 -22.02 2.30 7.88
C ALA A 18 -20.78 1.40 7.69
N LEU A 19 -19.88 1.75 6.75
CA LEU A 19 -18.65 1.00 6.49
C LEU A 19 -17.46 1.49 7.35
N GLY A 20 -17.68 2.41 8.28
CA GLY A 20 -16.67 2.94 9.20
C GLY A 20 -15.77 4.04 8.61
N GLY A 21 -14.95 4.64 9.47
CA GLY A 21 -14.03 5.72 9.11
C GLY A 21 -12.80 5.26 8.33
N VAL A 22 -12.05 6.23 7.77
CA VAL A 22 -10.85 6.00 6.97
C VAL A 22 -9.67 6.79 7.50
N SER A 23 -8.57 6.11 7.81
CA SER A 23 -7.25 6.68 8.02
C SER A 23 -6.48 6.68 6.68
N LEU A 24 -6.25 7.85 6.11
CA LEU A 24 -5.37 7.99 4.96
C LEU A 24 -3.93 8.08 5.45
N VAL A 25 -3.04 7.25 4.90
CA VAL A 25 -1.66 7.11 5.35
C VAL A 25 -0.70 7.35 4.18
N PHE A 26 0.19 8.34 4.35
CA PHE A 26 1.28 8.62 3.43
C PHE A 26 2.64 8.33 4.07
N PRO A 27 3.38 7.31 3.62
CA PRO A 27 4.82 7.23 3.84
C PRO A 27 5.51 8.23 2.91
N VAL A 28 6.38 9.08 3.45
CA VAL A 28 6.99 10.18 2.70
C VAL A 28 8.50 10.17 2.89
N ARG A 29 9.24 10.27 1.76
CA ARG A 29 10.69 10.48 1.77
C ARG A 29 11.14 11.17 0.50
N ASN A 30 11.83 12.32 0.65
CA ASN A 30 12.38 13.10 -0.45
C ASN A 30 11.33 13.47 -1.52
N GLU A 31 10.21 14.05 -1.06
CA GLU A 31 9.09 14.48 -1.90
C GLU A 31 8.74 15.97 -1.71
N SER A 32 9.74 16.81 -1.32
CA SER A 32 9.55 18.23 -1.01
C SER A 32 8.79 19.00 -2.10
N PHE A 33 8.96 18.60 -3.35
CA PHE A 33 8.35 19.24 -4.51
C PHE A 33 6.86 18.94 -4.71
N MET A 34 6.42 17.73 -4.32
CA MET A 34 5.07 17.24 -4.65
C MET A 34 4.18 17.08 -3.43
N ILE A 35 4.75 16.96 -2.24
CA ILE A 35 4.01 16.54 -1.05
C ILE A 35 2.87 17.49 -0.69
N GLU A 36 3.08 18.82 -0.76
CA GLU A 36 2.01 19.78 -0.47
C GLU A 36 0.83 19.62 -1.42
N MET A 37 1.10 19.55 -2.72
CA MET A 37 0.04 19.38 -3.73
C MET A 37 -0.69 18.04 -3.53
N THR A 38 0.05 16.97 -3.21
CA THR A 38 -0.50 15.64 -2.93
C THR A 38 -1.45 15.70 -1.73
N LEU A 39 -1.00 16.21 -0.59
CA LEU A 39 -1.81 16.26 0.63
C LEU A 39 -3.06 17.11 0.45
N ARG A 40 -2.94 18.30 -0.15
CA ARG A 40 -4.08 19.20 -0.41
C ARG A 40 -5.10 18.55 -1.37
N ASN A 41 -4.63 17.84 -2.39
CA ASN A 41 -5.51 17.14 -3.34
C ASN A 41 -6.30 16.02 -2.66
N TYR A 42 -5.64 15.18 -1.87
CA TYR A 42 -6.32 14.10 -1.15
C TYR A 42 -7.26 14.62 -0.05
N LEU A 43 -6.87 15.65 0.69
CA LEU A 43 -7.75 16.28 1.68
C LEU A 43 -9.01 16.86 1.03
N SER A 44 -8.84 17.63 -0.05
CA SER A 44 -9.99 18.25 -0.74
C SER A 44 -10.95 17.23 -1.33
N GLU A 45 -10.46 16.07 -1.77
CA GLU A 45 -11.29 15.02 -2.37
C GLU A 45 -11.99 14.14 -1.32
N LEU A 46 -11.33 13.84 -0.19
CA LEU A 46 -11.79 12.80 0.72
C LEU A 46 -12.44 13.36 2.00
N GLN A 47 -11.88 14.41 2.60
CA GLN A 47 -12.31 14.90 3.91
C GLN A 47 -13.78 15.34 3.95
N ALA A 48 -14.25 16.01 2.90
CA ALA A 48 -15.64 16.50 2.83
C ALA A 48 -16.67 15.37 2.61
N ARG A 49 -16.22 14.20 2.15
CA ARG A 49 -17.09 13.09 1.74
C ARG A 49 -17.01 11.88 2.66
N ILE A 50 -15.99 11.81 3.52
CA ILE A 50 -15.82 10.76 4.53
C ILE A 50 -16.00 11.41 5.91
N PRO A 51 -17.12 11.19 6.61
CA PRO A 51 -17.42 11.89 7.86
C PRO A 51 -16.40 11.61 8.98
N ASP A 52 -15.90 10.38 9.10
CA ASP A 52 -14.88 9.97 10.06
C ASP A 52 -13.55 9.72 9.36
N PHE A 53 -12.81 10.81 9.13
CA PHE A 53 -11.57 10.82 8.35
C PHE A 53 -10.40 11.34 9.16
N GLU A 54 -9.24 10.75 8.99
CA GLU A 54 -7.95 11.29 9.46
C GLU A 54 -6.86 11.14 8.39
N LEU A 55 -5.89 12.03 8.43
CA LEU A 55 -4.71 12.00 7.56
C LEU A 55 -3.44 11.86 8.39
N ILE A 56 -2.69 10.80 8.14
CA ILE A 56 -1.42 10.47 8.79
C ILE A 56 -0.30 10.57 7.76
N VAL A 57 0.74 11.31 8.13
CA VAL A 57 1.96 11.46 7.31
C VAL A 57 3.14 10.96 8.11
N ALA A 58 3.86 9.97 7.57
CA ALA A 58 5.08 9.44 8.18
C ALA A 58 6.29 9.80 7.33
N GLU A 59 7.10 10.74 7.82
CA GLU A 59 8.33 11.17 7.21
C GLU A 59 9.49 10.25 7.64
N ASP A 60 10.23 9.70 6.66
CA ASP A 60 11.27 8.68 6.89
C ASP A 60 12.68 9.21 6.62
N GLY A 61 13.09 10.23 7.37
CA GLY A 61 14.45 10.76 7.33
C GLY A 61 14.85 11.30 5.96
N SER A 62 14.07 12.23 5.41
CA SER A 62 14.37 12.91 4.15
C SER A 62 15.65 13.75 4.26
N THR A 63 16.35 13.84 3.14
CA THR A 63 17.59 14.61 3.00
C THR A 63 17.39 15.93 2.24
N ASP A 64 16.18 16.15 1.73
CA ASP A 64 15.73 17.39 1.09
C ASP A 64 14.82 18.21 2.04
N ASP A 65 14.16 19.25 1.52
CA ASP A 65 13.29 20.13 2.29
C ASP A 65 11.94 19.51 2.70
N THR A 66 11.71 18.21 2.46
CA THR A 66 10.43 17.53 2.75
C THR A 66 9.99 17.74 4.19
N LYS A 67 10.90 17.58 5.14
CA LYS A 67 10.62 17.76 6.58
C LYS A 67 10.11 19.17 6.88
N ALA A 68 10.82 20.19 6.40
CA ALA A 68 10.44 21.59 6.63
C ALA A 68 9.07 21.93 6.00
N VAL A 69 8.80 21.38 4.82
CA VAL A 69 7.48 21.52 4.16
C VAL A 69 6.38 20.87 5.00
N LEU A 70 6.60 19.67 5.51
CA LEU A 70 5.61 18.96 6.32
C LEU A 70 5.36 19.63 7.68
N GLU A 71 6.39 20.13 8.37
CA GLU A 71 6.26 20.89 9.62
C GLU A 71 5.46 22.20 9.44
N ARG A 72 5.57 22.82 8.26
CA ARG A 72 4.73 23.97 7.90
C ARG A 72 3.28 23.54 7.66
N LEU A 73 3.10 22.46 6.87
CA LEU A 73 1.76 21.97 6.53
C LEU A 73 0.97 21.44 7.73
N GLU A 74 1.63 20.89 8.74
CA GLU A 74 0.99 20.48 10.00
C GLU A 74 0.29 21.63 10.71
N LYS A 75 0.80 22.88 10.57
CA LYS A 75 0.17 24.08 11.14
C LYS A 75 -1.02 24.60 10.32
N GLU A 76 -1.12 24.19 9.05
CA GLU A 76 -2.12 24.68 8.11
C GLU A 76 -3.24 23.63 7.84
N LEU A 77 -2.91 22.35 7.94
CA LEU A 77 -3.78 21.26 7.52
C LEU A 77 -4.05 20.31 8.70
N PRO A 78 -5.21 19.64 8.74
CA PRO A 78 -5.53 18.65 9.77
C PRO A 78 -4.79 17.33 9.52
N ILE A 79 -3.47 17.35 9.62
CA ILE A 79 -2.62 16.17 9.44
C ILE A 79 -2.01 15.76 10.79
N ARG A 80 -1.80 14.46 10.96
CA ARG A 80 -1.01 13.90 12.06
C ARG A 80 0.36 13.53 11.50
N LEU A 81 1.37 14.32 11.86
CA LEU A 81 2.73 14.20 11.33
C LEU A 81 3.61 13.37 12.28
N PHE A 82 4.26 12.35 11.75
CA PHE A 82 5.26 11.55 12.45
C PHE A 82 6.59 11.65 11.72
N ILE A 83 7.61 12.18 12.38
CA ILE A 83 8.93 12.40 11.81
C ILE A 83 9.90 11.39 12.40
N SER A 84 10.62 10.67 11.53
CA SER A 84 11.76 9.85 11.94
C SER A 84 13.03 10.70 11.96
N GLY A 85 13.85 10.57 13.02
CA GLY A 85 15.15 11.24 13.09
C GLY A 85 16.15 10.70 12.07
N GLU A 86 16.02 9.43 11.68
CA GLU A 86 16.86 8.76 10.70
C GLU A 86 16.01 7.88 9.77
N PRO A 87 16.49 7.61 8.53
CA PRO A 87 15.76 6.77 7.60
C PRO A 87 15.68 5.33 8.11
N LYS A 88 14.47 4.86 8.38
CA LYS A 88 14.16 3.49 8.78
C LYS A 88 13.93 2.56 7.60
N GLY A 89 13.70 3.14 6.43
CA GLY A 89 13.30 2.49 5.18
C GLY A 89 11.79 2.34 5.03
N TYR A 90 11.35 2.32 3.79
CA TYR A 90 9.93 2.38 3.39
C TYR A 90 9.03 1.41 4.18
N GLN A 91 9.45 0.15 4.35
CA GLN A 91 8.68 -0.85 5.09
C GLN A 91 8.37 -0.41 6.53
N LYS A 92 9.42 0.00 7.28
CA LYS A 92 9.25 0.42 8.68
C LYS A 92 8.44 1.71 8.78
N ALA A 93 8.67 2.66 7.87
CA ALA A 93 7.89 3.89 7.83
C ALA A 93 6.40 3.63 7.63
N VAL A 94 6.04 2.71 6.73
CA VAL A 94 4.63 2.30 6.55
C VAL A 94 4.09 1.58 7.77
N ILE A 95 4.84 0.65 8.37
CA ILE A 95 4.40 -0.07 9.58
C ILE A 95 4.14 0.91 10.71
N ASP A 96 5.07 1.83 10.97
CA ASP A 96 4.96 2.85 12.02
C ASP A 96 3.72 3.75 11.76
N ALA A 97 3.53 4.20 10.52
CA ALA A 97 2.40 5.04 10.14
C ALA A 97 1.05 4.32 10.29
N VAL A 98 0.97 3.08 9.82
CA VAL A 98 -0.25 2.26 9.92
C VAL A 98 -0.59 1.94 11.37
N SER A 99 0.41 1.77 12.24
CA SER A 99 0.17 1.53 13.68
C SER A 99 -0.48 2.72 14.39
N GLN A 100 -0.38 3.92 13.82
CA GLN A 100 -1.01 5.14 14.33
C GLN A 100 -2.45 5.34 13.82
N ALA A 101 -2.90 4.50 12.88
CA ALA A 101 -4.25 4.58 12.32
C ALA A 101 -5.31 4.16 13.33
N GLU A 102 -6.33 5.00 13.51
CA GLU A 102 -7.40 4.78 14.49
C GLU A 102 -8.72 4.34 13.86
N LYS A 103 -8.92 4.64 12.57
CA LYS A 103 -10.17 4.35 11.88
C LYS A 103 -10.26 2.88 11.48
N GLU A 104 -11.48 2.44 11.12
CA GLU A 104 -11.74 1.05 10.74
C GLU A 104 -11.00 0.63 9.48
N TRP A 105 -10.82 1.57 8.56
CA TRP A 105 -10.12 1.36 7.29
C TRP A 105 -8.86 2.19 7.20
N VAL A 106 -7.82 1.58 6.66
CA VAL A 106 -6.54 2.25 6.41
C VAL A 106 -6.31 2.30 4.90
N PHE A 107 -6.25 3.51 4.37
CA PHE A 107 -5.93 3.76 2.98
C PHE A 107 -4.47 4.19 2.87
N VAL A 108 -3.61 3.30 2.39
CA VAL A 108 -2.18 3.58 2.20
C VAL A 108 -1.95 4.00 0.75
N VAL A 109 -1.27 5.13 0.58
CA VAL A 109 -0.97 5.70 -0.74
C VAL A 109 0.49 6.15 -0.79
N ASP A 110 1.18 5.81 -1.89
CA ASP A 110 2.52 6.34 -2.16
C ASP A 110 2.46 7.85 -2.45
N SER A 111 3.42 8.61 -1.93
CA SER A 111 3.43 10.08 -1.96
C SER A 111 3.88 10.69 -3.29
N ASP A 112 4.22 9.88 -4.29
CA ASP A 112 4.85 10.28 -5.56
C ASP A 112 3.88 10.77 -6.66
N TYR A 113 2.60 10.98 -6.28
CA TYR A 113 1.54 11.48 -7.17
C TYR A 113 1.23 10.59 -8.40
N GLN A 114 1.58 9.31 -8.34
CA GLN A 114 1.28 8.37 -9.43
C GLN A 114 -0.18 7.85 -9.41
N PHE A 115 -0.93 8.14 -8.35
CA PHE A 115 -2.36 7.86 -8.22
C PHE A 115 -3.14 9.14 -7.93
N ALA A 116 -4.35 9.25 -8.47
CA ALA A 116 -5.23 10.39 -8.21
C ALA A 116 -6.17 10.12 -7.03
N ALA A 117 -6.39 11.13 -6.18
CA ALA A 117 -7.27 11.02 -5.02
C ALA A 117 -8.69 10.55 -5.39
N ILE A 118 -9.21 10.99 -6.54
CA ILE A 118 -10.52 10.61 -7.06
C ILE A 118 -10.66 9.09 -7.28
N ASP A 119 -9.56 8.36 -7.50
CA ASP A 119 -9.60 6.92 -7.73
C ASP A 119 -9.87 6.10 -6.45
N PHE A 120 -9.81 6.73 -5.24
CA PHE A 120 -10.32 6.14 -4.00
C PHE A 120 -11.77 5.65 -4.17
N TRP A 121 -12.60 6.40 -4.87
CA TRP A 121 -14.01 6.08 -5.07
C TRP A 121 -14.27 4.88 -5.97
N ARG A 122 -13.22 4.29 -6.56
CA ARG A 122 -13.29 2.98 -7.21
C ARG A 122 -13.15 1.84 -6.22
N LEU A 123 -12.40 2.08 -5.12
CA LEU A 123 -12.16 1.10 -4.07
C LEU A 123 -13.28 1.11 -3.02
N GLU A 124 -13.82 2.28 -2.73
CA GLU A 124 -14.78 2.51 -1.65
C GLU A 124 -15.98 1.54 -1.69
N PRO A 125 -16.65 1.27 -2.82
CA PRO A 125 -17.78 0.35 -2.85
C PRO A 125 -17.44 -1.11 -2.53
N MET A 126 -16.15 -1.49 -2.60
CA MET A 126 -15.70 -2.85 -2.28
C MET A 126 -15.61 -3.11 -0.78
N ARG A 127 -15.64 -2.07 0.05
CA ARG A 127 -15.56 -2.16 1.52
C ARG A 127 -16.69 -3.00 2.15
N ASP A 128 -17.82 -3.09 1.48
CA ASP A 128 -18.96 -3.90 1.93
C ASP A 128 -18.66 -5.41 1.94
N SER A 129 -17.86 -5.88 0.98
CA SER A 129 -17.69 -7.31 0.71
C SER A 129 -16.26 -7.83 0.90
N TYR A 130 -15.27 -6.95 1.01
CA TYR A 130 -13.85 -7.31 1.05
C TYR A 130 -13.13 -6.65 2.22
N ASP A 131 -12.01 -7.23 2.63
CA ASP A 131 -11.18 -6.76 3.74
C ASP A 131 -9.90 -6.09 3.26
N VAL A 132 -9.41 -6.48 2.07
CA VAL A 132 -8.22 -5.94 1.43
C VAL A 132 -8.55 -5.60 -0.02
N ILE A 133 -8.42 -4.33 -0.38
CA ILE A 133 -8.78 -3.81 -1.69
C ILE A 133 -7.53 -3.18 -2.30
N LEU A 134 -7.03 -3.79 -3.39
CA LEU A 134 -5.80 -3.40 -4.06
C LEU A 134 -6.14 -2.60 -5.32
N GLY A 135 -5.59 -1.40 -5.46
CA GLY A 135 -5.68 -0.62 -6.68
C GLY A 135 -4.69 -1.13 -7.73
N MET A 136 -5.13 -2.05 -8.57
CA MET A 136 -4.33 -2.61 -9.65
C MET A 136 -4.06 -1.56 -10.73
N LYS A 137 -2.78 -1.33 -11.06
CA LYS A 137 -2.35 -0.34 -12.05
C LYS A 137 -2.85 -0.69 -13.47
N ALA A 138 -3.86 0.02 -13.98
CA ALA A 138 -4.45 -0.22 -15.29
C ALA A 138 -5.06 1.06 -15.91
N PRO A 139 -4.50 1.64 -17.01
CA PRO A 139 -3.25 1.25 -17.65
C PRO A 139 -2.01 1.63 -16.86
N ARG A 140 -0.95 0.84 -16.96
CA ARG A 140 0.37 1.17 -16.37
C ARG A 140 1.13 2.13 -17.28
N LYS A 141 1.72 3.17 -16.69
CA LYS A 141 2.56 4.15 -17.40
C LYS A 141 4.02 4.14 -16.93
N ASP A 142 4.44 3.06 -16.30
CA ASP A 142 5.86 2.85 -16.00
C ASP A 142 6.67 2.60 -17.29
N PRO A 143 8.00 2.86 -17.28
CA PRO A 143 8.91 2.38 -18.31
C PRO A 143 8.78 0.87 -18.51
N TRP A 144 8.92 0.40 -19.77
CA TRP A 144 8.68 -1.00 -20.14
C TRP A 144 9.46 -2.02 -19.29
N TYR A 145 10.71 -1.73 -18.93
CA TYR A 145 11.53 -2.62 -18.09
C TYR A 145 10.95 -2.78 -16.67
N ARG A 146 10.39 -1.74 -16.10
CA ARG A 146 9.71 -1.80 -14.78
C ARG A 146 8.42 -2.62 -14.85
N VAL A 147 7.69 -2.49 -15.95
CA VAL A 147 6.49 -3.30 -16.20
C VAL A 147 6.86 -4.79 -16.26
N TRP A 148 7.92 -5.13 -16.99
CA TRP A 148 8.41 -6.52 -17.10
C TRP A 148 8.92 -7.07 -15.76
N LEU A 149 9.69 -6.29 -15.00
CA LEU A 149 10.17 -6.69 -13.67
C LEU A 149 9.01 -6.95 -12.70
N SER A 150 8.05 -6.05 -12.63
CA SER A 150 6.87 -6.23 -11.77
C SER A 150 5.99 -7.39 -12.24
N TRP A 151 5.81 -7.58 -13.56
CA TRP A 151 5.10 -8.73 -14.10
C TRP A 151 5.76 -10.05 -13.71
N GLY A 152 7.07 -10.15 -13.93
CA GLY A 152 7.85 -11.34 -13.55
C GLY A 152 7.80 -11.61 -12.06
N TYR A 153 7.92 -10.58 -11.23
CA TYR A 153 7.81 -10.70 -9.77
C TYR A 153 6.43 -11.20 -9.32
N ASN A 154 5.35 -10.58 -9.80
CA ASN A 154 3.99 -11.02 -9.49
C ASN A 154 3.68 -12.41 -10.07
N PHE A 155 4.27 -12.77 -11.21
CA PHE A 155 4.18 -14.14 -11.75
C PHE A 155 4.83 -15.16 -10.82
N LEU A 156 6.05 -14.88 -10.33
CA LEU A 156 6.74 -15.74 -9.36
C LEU A 156 5.96 -15.90 -8.06
N LEU A 157 5.40 -14.82 -7.51
CA LEU A 157 4.56 -14.85 -6.32
C LEU A 157 3.33 -15.75 -6.52
N ARG A 158 2.62 -15.60 -7.64
CA ARG A 158 1.45 -16.44 -7.97
C ARG A 158 1.82 -17.90 -8.09
N TRP A 159 2.90 -18.20 -8.79
CA TRP A 159 3.37 -19.57 -8.95
C TRP A 159 3.84 -20.18 -7.64
N PHE A 160 4.58 -19.41 -6.83
CA PHE A 160 5.20 -19.90 -5.61
C PHE A 160 4.20 -20.11 -4.46
N PHE A 161 3.21 -19.23 -4.36
CA PHE A 161 2.21 -19.23 -3.29
C PHE A 161 0.80 -19.63 -3.76
N ALA A 162 0.59 -19.94 -5.03
CA ALA A 162 -0.70 -20.30 -5.60
C ALA A 162 -1.81 -19.25 -5.33
N VAL A 163 -1.46 -17.95 -5.32
CA VAL A 163 -2.41 -16.83 -5.13
C VAL A 163 -2.84 -16.22 -6.46
N PRO A 164 -4.08 -15.72 -6.61
CA PRO A 164 -4.61 -15.29 -7.92
C PRO A 164 -4.28 -13.84 -8.30
N TYR A 165 -3.67 -13.04 -7.40
CA TYR A 165 -3.53 -11.58 -7.56
C TYR A 165 -2.43 -11.19 -8.55
N ARG A 166 -2.61 -10.06 -9.25
CA ARG A 166 -1.77 -9.61 -10.37
C ARG A 166 -0.84 -8.45 -10.01
N ASP A 167 -1.22 -7.61 -9.03
CA ASP A 167 -0.48 -6.39 -8.64
C ASP A 167 -0.39 -6.27 -7.11
N MET A 168 0.29 -7.23 -6.48
CA MET A 168 0.41 -7.32 -5.01
C MET A 168 1.33 -6.27 -4.40
N ASP A 169 2.14 -5.59 -5.21
CA ASP A 169 3.08 -4.55 -4.81
C ASP A 169 2.56 -3.12 -5.05
N THR A 170 1.25 -2.97 -5.27
CA THR A 170 0.65 -1.65 -5.48
C THR A 170 0.80 -0.74 -4.26
N GLY A 171 1.13 0.55 -4.50
CA GLY A 171 1.14 1.60 -3.48
C GLY A 171 -0.23 2.27 -3.26
N PHE A 172 -1.32 1.70 -3.74
CA PHE A 172 -2.67 2.24 -3.62
C PHE A 172 -3.62 1.15 -3.10
N ARG A 173 -3.86 1.11 -1.79
CA ARG A 173 -4.58 0.00 -1.17
C ARG A 173 -5.42 0.47 0.01
N LEU A 174 -6.62 -0.07 0.11
CA LEU A 174 -7.56 0.16 1.19
C LEU A 174 -7.76 -1.15 1.96
N VAL A 175 -7.43 -1.14 3.24
CA VAL A 175 -7.33 -2.37 4.06
C VAL A 175 -8.05 -2.18 5.39
N ARG A 176 -8.79 -3.18 5.85
CA ARG A 176 -9.33 -3.17 7.21
C ARG A 176 -8.21 -3.09 8.22
N ARG A 177 -8.31 -2.15 9.18
CA ARG A 177 -7.31 -1.97 10.25
C ARG A 177 -7.06 -3.28 11.02
N LYS A 178 -8.10 -4.09 11.24
CA LYS A 178 -7.97 -5.41 11.88
C LYS A 178 -6.96 -6.31 11.15
N ALA A 179 -7.05 -6.42 9.81
CA ALA A 179 -6.12 -7.24 9.02
C ALA A 179 -4.67 -6.74 9.12
N LEU A 180 -4.48 -5.41 9.13
CA LEU A 180 -3.16 -4.82 9.32
C LEU A 180 -2.61 -5.11 10.73
N ALA A 181 -3.40 -4.88 11.77
CA ALA A 181 -2.99 -5.11 13.16
C ALA A 181 -2.60 -6.59 13.40
N GLU A 182 -3.33 -7.52 12.80
CA GLU A 182 -3.09 -8.95 12.96
C GLU A 182 -1.86 -9.45 12.17
N LEU A 183 -1.68 -8.98 10.94
CA LEU A 183 -0.71 -9.56 10.02
C LEU A 183 0.60 -8.79 9.91
N MET A 184 0.61 -7.46 10.13
CA MET A 184 1.83 -6.66 10.00
C MET A 184 2.97 -7.08 10.93
N PRO A 185 2.74 -7.53 12.17
CA PRO A 185 3.82 -8.04 13.04
C PRO A 185 4.53 -9.27 12.47
N GLU A 186 3.87 -10.01 11.57
CA GLU A 186 4.43 -11.21 10.95
C GLU A 186 5.20 -10.91 9.66
N VAL A 187 5.02 -9.74 9.06
CA VAL A 187 5.66 -9.33 7.81
C VAL A 187 7.13 -9.02 8.05
N ARG A 188 8.03 -9.91 7.61
CA ARG A 188 9.47 -9.85 7.93
C ARG A 188 10.41 -10.49 6.92
N HIS A 189 9.89 -11.23 5.94
CA HIS A 189 10.72 -12.02 5.04
C HIS A 189 11.07 -11.31 3.75
N MET A 190 10.14 -10.52 3.19
CA MET A 190 10.33 -9.91 1.90
C MET A 190 10.63 -8.40 2.01
N THR A 191 11.54 -7.92 1.16
CA THR A 191 11.85 -6.49 1.04
C THR A 191 10.62 -5.70 0.55
N PHE A 192 9.83 -6.28 -0.37
CA PHE A 192 8.54 -5.73 -0.76
C PHE A 192 7.45 -6.31 0.15
N PHE A 193 7.37 -5.74 1.33
CA PHE A 193 6.49 -6.20 2.41
C PHE A 193 5.01 -6.22 2.00
N THR A 194 4.61 -5.40 1.05
CA THR A 194 3.23 -5.32 0.56
C THR A 194 2.77 -6.63 -0.04
N ALA A 195 3.62 -7.25 -0.87
CA ALA A 195 3.33 -8.56 -1.44
C ALA A 195 3.30 -9.66 -0.37
N GLU A 196 4.22 -9.60 0.62
CA GLU A 196 4.19 -10.52 1.77
C GLU A 196 2.88 -10.38 2.56
N PHE A 197 2.45 -9.14 2.83
CA PHE A 197 1.17 -8.88 3.50
C PHE A 197 -0.01 -9.48 2.74
N VAL A 198 -0.09 -9.27 1.42
CA VAL A 198 -1.19 -9.80 0.59
C VAL A 198 -1.22 -11.32 0.60
N VAL A 199 -0.07 -11.98 0.50
CA VAL A 199 0.02 -13.44 0.59
C VAL A 199 -0.41 -13.94 1.97
N ARG A 200 0.03 -13.29 3.07
CA ARG A 200 -0.41 -13.64 4.43
C ARG A 200 -1.90 -13.44 4.62
N ALA A 201 -2.45 -12.34 4.13
CA ALA A 201 -3.89 -12.06 4.19
C ALA A 201 -4.71 -13.11 3.44
N HIS A 202 -4.22 -13.58 2.29
CA HIS A 202 -4.86 -14.66 1.55
C HIS A 202 -4.93 -15.97 2.36
N TYR A 203 -3.81 -16.38 2.96
CA TYR A 203 -3.76 -17.61 3.76
C TYR A 203 -4.46 -17.49 5.12
N ALA A 204 -4.61 -16.28 5.65
CA ALA A 204 -5.43 -16.00 6.84
C ALA A 204 -6.95 -15.95 6.53
N GLY A 205 -7.36 -16.13 5.26
CA GLY A 205 -8.77 -16.17 4.87
C GLY A 205 -9.43 -14.81 4.69
N TYR A 206 -8.68 -13.71 4.66
CA TYR A 206 -9.22 -12.39 4.35
C TYR A 206 -9.69 -12.30 2.89
N LYS A 207 -10.81 -11.63 2.68
CA LYS A 207 -11.36 -11.41 1.35
C LYS A 207 -10.61 -10.29 0.64
N ILE A 208 -9.96 -10.62 -0.46
CA ILE A 208 -9.10 -9.69 -1.22
C ILE A 208 -9.65 -9.48 -2.62
N VAL A 209 -9.65 -8.23 -3.10
CA VAL A 209 -10.02 -7.87 -4.47
C VAL A 209 -9.02 -6.91 -5.09
N GLU A 210 -8.82 -7.03 -6.40
CA GLU A 210 -8.08 -6.06 -7.22
C GLU A 210 -9.06 -5.20 -8.03
N VAL A 211 -8.94 -3.88 -7.90
CA VAL A 211 -9.75 -2.90 -8.60
C VAL A 211 -8.86 -2.14 -9.58
N PRO A 212 -9.16 -2.12 -10.88
CA PRO A 212 -8.38 -1.35 -11.85
C PRO A 212 -8.41 0.15 -11.54
N VAL A 213 -7.24 0.77 -11.36
CA VAL A 213 -7.06 2.21 -11.16
C VAL A 213 -6.06 2.77 -12.16
N PRO A 214 -6.28 3.98 -12.69
CA PRO A 214 -5.31 4.65 -13.53
C PRO A 214 -4.00 4.87 -12.78
N HIS A 215 -2.87 4.62 -13.46
CA HIS A 215 -1.55 4.88 -12.93
C HIS A 215 -0.85 5.89 -13.83
N TYR A 216 -0.37 6.97 -13.23
CA TYR A 216 0.20 8.11 -13.95
C TYR A 216 1.72 8.05 -13.96
N GLU A 217 2.32 8.68 -14.95
CA GLU A 217 3.76 8.82 -15.02
C GLU A 217 4.27 9.73 -13.91
N ARG A 218 5.34 9.34 -13.24
CA ARG A 218 6.00 10.19 -12.23
C ARG A 218 6.55 11.44 -12.91
N LYS A 219 6.06 12.61 -12.50
CA LYS A 219 6.40 13.88 -13.16
C LYS A 219 7.75 14.45 -12.70
N ILE A 220 8.14 14.22 -11.45
CA ILE A 220 9.33 14.82 -10.82
C ILE A 220 9.95 13.82 -9.84
N GLY A 221 11.26 13.92 -9.65
CA GLY A 221 12.03 13.11 -8.71
C GLY A 221 12.71 11.89 -9.35
N ALA A 222 13.89 11.56 -8.85
CA ALA A 222 14.58 10.34 -9.22
C ALA A 222 14.01 9.15 -8.45
N THR A 223 13.86 8.02 -9.11
CA THR A 223 13.47 6.77 -8.43
C THR A 223 14.62 6.33 -7.53
N SER A 224 14.46 6.40 -6.22
CA SER A 224 15.50 6.07 -5.24
C SER A 224 15.89 4.59 -5.20
N ILE A 225 15.13 3.70 -5.85
CA ILE A 225 15.25 2.25 -5.65
C ILE A 225 16.03 1.52 -6.75
N PHE A 226 16.21 2.10 -7.94
CA PHE A 226 16.77 1.38 -9.08
C PHE A 226 18.11 1.93 -9.58
N PHE A 227 19.17 1.73 -8.81
CA PHE A 227 20.48 1.57 -9.44
C PHE A 227 20.60 0.11 -9.91
N ILE A 228 20.95 -0.09 -11.17
CA ILE A 228 21.10 -1.43 -11.79
C ILE A 228 22.02 -2.34 -10.96
N SER A 229 23.03 -1.76 -10.29
CA SER A 229 23.96 -2.47 -9.42
C SER A 229 23.30 -3.07 -8.16
N SER A 230 22.21 -2.49 -7.66
CA SER A 230 21.48 -2.99 -6.47
C SER A 230 20.34 -3.96 -6.81
N LEU A 231 19.89 -3.96 -8.08
CA LEU A 231 18.75 -4.76 -8.52
C LEU A 231 18.95 -6.26 -8.29
N PHE A 232 20.16 -6.77 -8.61
CA PHE A 232 20.47 -8.20 -8.40
C PHE A 232 20.39 -8.60 -6.93
N GLY A 233 20.91 -7.77 -6.03
CA GLY A 233 20.81 -7.98 -4.59
C GLY A 233 19.38 -7.91 -4.05
N ILE A 234 18.55 -7.04 -4.62
CA ILE A 234 17.13 -6.93 -4.26
C ILE A 234 16.39 -8.19 -4.71
N CYS A 235 16.54 -8.61 -5.97
CA CYS A 235 15.90 -9.81 -6.49
C CYS A 235 16.30 -11.07 -5.69
N PHE A 236 17.59 -11.20 -5.36
CA PHE A 236 18.08 -12.31 -4.56
C PHE A 236 17.48 -12.34 -3.15
N ARG A 237 17.47 -11.19 -2.47
CA ARG A 237 16.82 -11.07 -1.14
C ARG A 237 15.33 -11.39 -1.19
N GLN A 238 14.63 -10.91 -2.22
CA GLN A 238 13.21 -11.23 -2.43
C GLN A 238 12.99 -12.73 -2.61
N PHE A 239 13.81 -13.38 -3.43
CA PHE A 239 13.71 -14.82 -3.65
C PHE A 239 13.97 -15.61 -2.37
N LEU A 240 14.99 -15.26 -1.60
CA LEU A 240 15.24 -15.87 -0.29
C LEU A 240 14.08 -15.63 0.70
N GLY A 241 13.51 -14.42 0.68
CA GLY A 241 12.34 -14.08 1.48
C GLY A 241 11.14 -14.97 1.16
N MET A 242 10.87 -15.21 -0.13
CA MET A 242 9.81 -16.12 -0.57
C MET A 242 10.03 -17.55 -0.08
N ILE A 243 11.26 -18.06 -0.17
CA ILE A 243 11.62 -19.40 0.35
C ILE A 243 11.39 -19.48 1.85
N ASN A 244 11.87 -18.51 2.61
CA ASN A 244 11.72 -18.49 4.06
C ASN A 244 10.25 -18.42 4.50
N MET A 245 9.47 -17.58 3.85
CA MET A 245 8.03 -17.48 4.09
C MET A 245 7.30 -18.79 3.77
N LYS A 246 7.65 -19.45 2.66
CA LYS A 246 7.04 -20.75 2.32
C LYS A 246 7.41 -21.83 3.34
N ARG A 247 8.66 -21.85 3.80
CA ARG A 247 9.08 -22.77 4.89
C ARG A 247 8.30 -22.51 6.18
N GLU A 248 8.10 -21.25 6.55
CA GLU A 248 7.28 -20.89 7.71
C GLU A 248 5.85 -21.45 7.58
N PHE A 249 5.19 -21.25 6.43
CA PHE A 249 3.83 -21.76 6.20
C PHE A 249 3.75 -23.29 6.29
N VAL A 250 4.71 -24.00 5.69
CA VAL A 250 4.77 -25.47 5.79
C VAL A 250 4.97 -25.91 7.24
N GLN A 251 5.84 -25.25 7.99
CA GLN A 251 6.08 -25.58 9.40
C GLN A 251 4.85 -25.30 10.29
N ARG A 252 4.11 -24.22 10.05
CA ARG A 252 2.86 -23.92 10.76
C ARG A 252 1.81 -24.98 10.46
N GLY A 253 1.58 -25.30 9.20
CA GLY A 253 0.61 -26.34 8.81
C GLY A 253 0.96 -27.74 9.34
N LEU A 254 2.24 -28.07 9.50
CA LEU A 254 2.66 -29.31 10.15
C LEU A 254 2.39 -29.28 11.66
N LYS A 255 2.58 -28.15 12.34
CA LYS A 255 2.28 -28.02 13.77
C LYS A 255 0.79 -28.08 14.06
N GLU A 256 -0.04 -27.44 13.24
CA GLU A 256 -1.52 -27.49 13.35
C GLU A 256 -2.02 -28.93 13.20
N ARG A 257 -1.58 -29.67 12.18
CA ARG A 257 -1.92 -31.08 12.00
C ARG A 257 -1.48 -31.97 13.15
N ALA A 258 -0.30 -31.72 13.73
CA ALA A 258 0.17 -32.46 14.89
C ALA A 258 -0.65 -32.17 16.14
N ALA A 259 -1.10 -30.94 16.33
CA ALA A 259 -1.99 -30.57 17.45
C ALA A 259 -3.36 -31.23 17.34
N ASP A 260 -3.96 -31.26 16.13
CA ASP A 260 -5.25 -31.91 15.89
C ASP A 260 -5.20 -33.43 16.13
N THR A 261 -4.04 -34.06 15.86
CA THR A 261 -3.86 -35.51 16.06
C THR A 261 -3.71 -35.89 17.54
N VAL A 262 -3.28 -34.95 18.41
CA VAL A 262 -3.12 -35.17 19.86
C VAL A 262 -4.45 -34.95 20.61
N THR A 263 -5.37 -34.18 20.02
CA THR A 263 -6.68 -33.85 20.59
C THR A 263 -7.81 -34.77 20.13
N SER A 264 -7.55 -35.65 19.17
CA SER A 264 -8.44 -36.70 18.69
C SER A 264 -8.10 -38.05 19.34
#